data_bf860e63854849f8b88c56d7a588933e
#
_entry.id   bf860e63854849f8b88c56d7a588933e
#
_cell.length_a   1.000
_cell.length_b   1.000
_cell.length_c   1.000
_cell.angle_alpha   90.00
_cell.angle_beta   90.00
_cell.angle_gamma   90.00
#
_symmetry.space_group_name_H-M   'P 1'
#
loop_
_entity.id
_entity.type
_entity.pdbx_description
1 polymer ?
#
loop_
_entity_poly.entity_id
_entity_poly.type
_entity_poly.pdbx_seq_one_letter_code
_entity_poly.pdbx_strand_id
1 'polypeptide(L)'
;MKNKGNQKHLTFEQRVDIEKGLTENKSFAEIGRIIGKNPSTISKEVRLHAHTKERPDSGYTHPPCIHRKNCKVTCLCDKMCGIHCKLCRKPSFRCTDICPAYETAECEKLNKPPYVCNGCGKKTHCLMPRRFYSSKYAHDEYRSVLVDCRAGINQTPESIQSMNDLLVPLLKEKHQSIGHIYATHAEELGCSRRTLYSYINDCVFDVRNGDLRRSVRYKKRKKPTQTSAKDRSYRQGHNYEDFQNYMKDHPDINVVEMDCVEGKKGESRALLTFTFRNCNLMLMFLLEYQDQECVLEVFVWLETVLGQDAFKKLFPVILTDGGSEFSAREEMEEFCDGSKSTTVFYCDPYSFWQKGACEKNHEYIRYIRPKGSSFADLNDEKVRLMMNHINNEKRDSLNGHSPYELSLLLLDNKLHKALGLKAIAPDDVMLSPKLIK
;
A
#
# COMPACT_ATOMS: atom_id res chain seq x y z
N MET A 1 22.36 -37.53 10.10
CA MET A 1 21.73 -36.17 9.97
C MET A 1 20.56 -36.29 9.01
N LYS A 2 19.32 -36.19 9.49
CA LYS A 2 18.12 -36.13 8.62
C LYS A 2 18.14 -34.79 7.89
N ASN A 3 18.34 -34.83 6.57
CA ASN A 3 18.18 -33.65 5.72
C ASN A 3 16.77 -33.08 5.95
N LYS A 4 16.65 -31.95 6.65
CA LYS A 4 15.42 -31.17 6.66
C LYS A 4 15.23 -30.68 5.23
N GLY A 5 14.40 -31.37 4.46
CA GLY A 5 14.04 -30.97 3.11
C GLY A 5 13.54 -29.52 3.10
N ASN A 6 13.96 -28.79 2.10
CA ASN A 6 13.46 -27.42 1.88
C ASN A 6 11.94 -27.47 1.68
N GLN A 7 11.17 -27.08 2.70
CA GLN A 7 9.71 -27.16 2.75
C GLN A 7 8.99 -26.10 1.88
N LYS A 8 9.75 -25.28 1.13
CA LYS A 8 9.14 -24.29 0.22
C LYS A 8 8.45 -24.98 -0.96
N HIS A 9 7.36 -24.40 -1.42
CA HIS A 9 6.65 -24.84 -2.62
C HIS A 9 7.58 -24.89 -3.84
N LEU A 10 7.20 -25.71 -4.85
CA LEU A 10 7.94 -25.79 -6.10
C LEU A 10 7.87 -24.46 -6.87
N THR A 11 9.02 -23.99 -7.36
CA THR A 11 9.11 -22.83 -8.24
C THR A 11 8.76 -23.21 -9.68
N PHE A 12 8.54 -22.20 -10.54
CA PHE A 12 8.33 -22.45 -11.97
C PHE A 12 9.54 -23.15 -12.61
N GLU A 13 10.74 -22.72 -12.29
CA GLU A 13 12.00 -23.32 -12.77
C GLU A 13 12.11 -24.79 -12.38
N GLN A 14 11.81 -25.12 -11.12
CA GLN A 14 11.80 -26.52 -10.66
C GLN A 14 10.75 -27.36 -11.41
N ARG A 15 9.60 -26.79 -11.79
CA ARG A 15 8.61 -27.47 -12.62
C ARG A 15 9.10 -27.68 -14.04
N VAL A 16 9.86 -26.75 -14.61
CA VAL A 16 10.53 -26.91 -15.90
C VAL A 16 11.56 -28.05 -15.86
N ASP A 17 12.35 -28.12 -14.79
CA ASP A 17 13.30 -29.22 -14.59
C ASP A 17 12.62 -30.60 -14.46
N ILE A 18 11.46 -30.66 -13.77
CA ILE A 18 10.63 -31.87 -13.70
C ILE A 18 10.16 -32.26 -15.11
N GLU A 19 9.60 -31.35 -15.89
CA GLU A 19 9.11 -31.60 -17.27
C GLU A 19 10.25 -32.13 -18.16
N LYS A 20 11.42 -31.49 -18.11
CA LYS A 20 12.62 -31.88 -18.84
C LYS A 20 13.09 -33.29 -18.42
N GLY A 21 13.21 -33.55 -17.12
CA GLY A 21 13.60 -34.86 -16.60
C GLY A 21 12.63 -35.96 -17.01
N LEU A 22 11.32 -35.72 -16.98
CA LEU A 22 10.30 -36.65 -17.46
C LEU A 22 10.41 -36.92 -18.98
N THR A 23 10.76 -35.91 -19.75
CA THR A 23 10.95 -36.06 -21.21
C THR A 23 12.22 -36.89 -21.52
N GLU A 24 13.22 -36.75 -20.68
CA GLU A 24 14.48 -37.51 -20.76
C GLU A 24 14.39 -38.92 -20.13
N ASN A 25 13.20 -39.36 -19.68
CA ASN A 25 12.96 -40.63 -18.99
C ASN A 25 13.74 -40.80 -17.67
N LYS A 26 14.09 -39.72 -16.99
CA LYS A 26 14.70 -39.79 -15.66
C LYS A 26 13.70 -40.26 -14.62
N SER A 27 14.20 -41.01 -13.64
CA SER A 27 13.38 -41.40 -12.48
C SER A 27 13.09 -40.25 -11.56
N PHE A 28 12.03 -40.33 -10.74
CA PHE A 28 11.72 -39.31 -9.72
C PHE A 28 12.86 -39.11 -8.71
N ALA A 29 13.68 -40.14 -8.47
CA ALA A 29 14.84 -40.03 -7.60
C ALA A 29 15.96 -39.16 -8.24
N GLU A 30 16.21 -39.33 -9.54
CA GLU A 30 17.18 -38.51 -10.28
C GLU A 30 16.72 -37.06 -10.41
N ILE A 31 15.46 -36.85 -10.77
CA ILE A 31 14.87 -35.49 -10.81
C ILE A 31 14.95 -34.86 -9.41
N GLY A 32 14.63 -35.61 -8.35
CA GLY A 32 14.70 -35.16 -6.97
C GLY A 32 16.08 -34.66 -6.55
N ARG A 33 17.14 -35.38 -6.98
CA ARG A 33 18.54 -34.95 -6.75
C ARG A 33 18.85 -33.61 -7.43
N ILE A 34 18.38 -33.44 -8.68
CA ILE A 34 18.62 -32.21 -9.47
C ILE A 34 18.00 -31.00 -8.80
N ILE A 35 16.74 -31.09 -8.37
CA ILE A 35 15.99 -29.94 -7.82
C ILE A 35 16.05 -29.85 -6.29
N GLY A 36 16.75 -30.74 -5.60
CA GLY A 36 16.87 -30.74 -4.13
C GLY A 36 15.55 -31.07 -3.40
N LYS A 37 14.70 -31.93 -4.00
CA LYS A 37 13.39 -32.31 -3.44
C LYS A 37 13.26 -33.82 -3.29
N ASN A 38 12.39 -34.26 -2.37
CA ASN A 38 12.11 -35.67 -2.18
C ASN A 38 11.39 -36.26 -3.41
N PRO A 39 11.73 -37.47 -3.86
CA PRO A 39 11.05 -38.16 -4.97
C PRO A 39 9.52 -38.26 -4.79
N SER A 40 9.03 -38.38 -3.56
CA SER A 40 7.59 -38.40 -3.26
C SER A 40 6.90 -37.07 -3.56
N THR A 41 7.61 -35.96 -3.38
CA THR A 41 7.09 -34.62 -3.73
C THR A 41 6.88 -34.49 -5.24
N ILE A 42 7.85 -34.98 -6.01
CA ILE A 42 7.79 -34.98 -7.48
C ILE A 42 6.66 -35.88 -7.97
N SER A 43 6.58 -37.11 -7.39
CA SER A 43 5.50 -38.02 -7.72
C SER A 43 4.10 -37.41 -7.46
N LYS A 44 3.92 -36.72 -6.31
CA LYS A 44 2.67 -36.03 -6.00
C LYS A 44 2.40 -34.90 -6.98
N GLU A 45 3.38 -34.04 -7.27
CA GLU A 45 3.27 -32.95 -8.23
C GLU A 45 2.86 -33.45 -9.62
N VAL A 46 3.54 -34.47 -10.14
CA VAL A 46 3.25 -35.06 -11.46
C VAL A 46 1.84 -35.65 -11.52
N ARG A 47 1.43 -36.38 -10.47
CA ARG A 47 0.08 -36.99 -10.42
C ARG A 47 -1.02 -35.97 -10.29
N LEU A 48 -0.80 -34.89 -9.52
CA LEU A 48 -1.78 -33.85 -9.27
C LEU A 48 -2.02 -32.98 -10.51
N HIS A 49 -0.91 -32.58 -11.17
CA HIS A 49 -0.96 -31.59 -12.26
C HIS A 49 -0.77 -32.20 -13.66
N ALA A 50 -0.93 -33.53 -13.79
CA ALA A 50 -0.95 -34.15 -15.11
C ALA A 50 -2.30 -33.93 -15.79
N HIS A 51 -2.28 -33.51 -17.04
CA HIS A 51 -3.47 -33.31 -17.84
C HIS A 51 -3.59 -34.36 -18.95
N THR A 52 -4.81 -34.79 -19.24
CA THR A 52 -5.10 -35.71 -20.32
C THR A 52 -5.24 -34.93 -21.62
N LYS A 53 -4.53 -35.36 -22.65
CA LYS A 53 -4.64 -34.81 -24.00
C LYS A 53 -5.28 -35.83 -24.91
N GLU A 54 -6.49 -35.54 -25.34
CA GLU A 54 -7.15 -36.36 -26.34
C GLU A 54 -6.44 -36.20 -27.70
N ARG A 55 -6.50 -37.22 -28.50
CA ARG A 55 -5.95 -37.15 -29.83
C ARG A 55 -6.90 -36.34 -30.71
N PRO A 56 -6.37 -35.43 -31.58
CA PRO A 56 -7.20 -34.79 -32.57
C PRO A 56 -7.88 -35.86 -33.42
N ASP A 57 -9.17 -35.69 -33.66
CA ASP A 57 -9.99 -36.64 -34.42
C ASP A 57 -9.52 -36.64 -35.86
N SER A 58 -8.70 -37.60 -36.21
CA SER A 58 -8.26 -37.84 -37.61
C SER A 58 -9.13 -38.90 -38.25
N GLY A 59 -10.43 -38.68 -38.37
CA GLY A 59 -11.44 -39.39 -39.16
C GLY A 59 -11.47 -40.93 -39.17
N TYR A 60 -10.35 -41.61 -38.91
CA TYR A 60 -10.18 -43.06 -39.07
C TYR A 60 -9.61 -43.82 -37.85
N THR A 61 -9.26 -43.15 -36.77
CA THR A 61 -8.66 -43.81 -35.63
C THR A 61 -9.49 -43.66 -34.37
N HIS A 62 -10.18 -44.71 -34.00
CA HIS A 62 -10.94 -44.76 -32.76
C HIS A 62 -10.01 -45.02 -31.57
N PRO A 63 -10.34 -44.46 -30.40
CA PRO A 63 -9.74 -44.92 -29.14
C PRO A 63 -9.96 -46.43 -29.01
N PRO A 64 -8.96 -47.24 -28.60
CA PRO A 64 -9.13 -48.69 -28.53
C PRO A 64 -10.13 -49.01 -27.40
N CYS A 65 -11.08 -49.90 -27.70
CA CYS A 65 -11.95 -50.50 -26.71
C CYS A 65 -11.20 -51.62 -25.98
N ILE A 66 -11.42 -51.79 -24.66
CA ILE A 66 -10.83 -52.91 -23.88
C ILE A 66 -11.19 -54.25 -24.47
N HIS A 67 -12.40 -54.37 -25.00
CA HIS A 67 -12.95 -55.60 -25.62
C HIS A 67 -12.47 -55.84 -27.03
N ARG A 68 -11.65 -54.95 -27.63
CA ARG A 68 -11.27 -54.95 -29.09
C ARG A 68 -10.73 -56.29 -29.55
N LYS A 69 -9.94 -56.97 -28.71
CA LYS A 69 -9.32 -58.26 -29.10
C LYS A 69 -10.38 -59.33 -29.36
N ASN A 70 -11.38 -59.42 -28.47
CA ASN A 70 -12.38 -60.47 -28.45
C ASN A 70 -13.75 -60.02 -29.00
N CYS A 71 -13.86 -58.76 -29.46
CA CYS A 71 -15.10 -58.20 -29.98
C CYS A 71 -15.57 -58.89 -31.26
N LYS A 72 -16.77 -59.48 -31.24
CA LYS A 72 -17.43 -60.12 -32.36
C LYS A 72 -18.67 -59.34 -32.83
N VAL A 73 -18.88 -58.13 -32.36
CA VAL A 73 -20.10 -57.32 -32.64
C VAL A 73 -20.10 -56.96 -34.12
N THR A 74 -21.27 -57.18 -34.76
CA THR A 74 -21.56 -56.85 -36.14
C THR A 74 -22.84 -55.99 -36.21
N CYS A 75 -23.05 -55.32 -37.34
CA CYS A 75 -24.32 -54.64 -37.66
C CYS A 75 -24.77 -53.52 -36.70
N LEU A 76 -23.86 -52.84 -35.95
CA LEU A 76 -24.22 -51.67 -35.14
C LEU A 76 -24.75 -50.46 -35.92
N CYS A 77 -24.58 -50.45 -37.23
CA CYS A 77 -24.99 -49.37 -38.14
C CYS A 77 -26.27 -49.70 -38.91
N ASP A 78 -27.11 -50.61 -38.42
CA ASP A 78 -28.33 -51.10 -39.08
C ASP A 78 -28.14 -51.58 -40.50
N LYS A 79 -26.94 -51.85 -40.95
CA LYS A 79 -26.62 -52.45 -42.25
C LYS A 79 -26.09 -53.86 -42.07
N MET A 80 -26.71 -54.81 -42.71
CA MET A 80 -26.22 -56.19 -42.75
C MET A 80 -24.95 -56.28 -43.59
N CYS A 81 -23.78 -56.14 -42.95
CA CYS A 81 -22.49 -56.12 -43.66
C CYS A 81 -21.53 -57.30 -43.36
N GLY A 82 -21.90 -58.21 -42.52
CA GLY A 82 -21.08 -59.39 -42.19
C GLY A 82 -19.70 -59.12 -41.62
N ILE A 83 -19.29 -57.87 -41.52
CA ILE A 83 -17.98 -57.45 -41.04
C ILE A 83 -18.07 -57.10 -39.57
N HIS A 84 -17.10 -57.54 -38.74
CA HIS A 84 -16.99 -57.06 -37.37
C HIS A 84 -16.88 -55.55 -37.31
N CYS A 85 -17.75 -54.86 -36.50
CA CYS A 85 -17.78 -53.40 -36.41
C CYS A 85 -16.42 -52.80 -36.01
N LYS A 86 -15.57 -53.51 -35.27
CA LYS A 86 -14.21 -53.11 -34.94
C LYS A 86 -13.26 -52.91 -36.14
N LEU A 87 -13.59 -53.50 -37.30
CA LEU A 87 -12.82 -53.44 -38.55
C LEU A 87 -13.49 -52.50 -39.58
N CYS A 88 -14.63 -51.92 -39.26
CA CYS A 88 -15.34 -51.01 -40.15
C CYS A 88 -14.52 -49.75 -40.39
N ARG A 89 -14.32 -49.37 -41.66
CA ARG A 89 -13.57 -48.17 -42.08
C ARG A 89 -14.45 -47.10 -42.68
N LYS A 90 -15.76 -47.16 -42.50
CA LYS A 90 -16.69 -46.16 -43.03
C LYS A 90 -16.52 -44.82 -42.27
N PRO A 91 -16.32 -43.66 -42.95
CA PRO A 91 -16.07 -42.39 -42.30
C PRO A 91 -17.27 -41.85 -41.49
N SER A 92 -18.47 -42.25 -41.82
CA SER A 92 -19.72 -41.82 -41.16
C SER A 92 -20.15 -42.69 -39.99
N PHE A 93 -19.33 -43.67 -39.59
CA PHE A 93 -19.72 -44.64 -38.59
C PHE A 93 -18.54 -45.05 -37.72
N ARG A 94 -18.70 -44.84 -36.44
CA ARG A 94 -17.73 -45.28 -35.39
C ARG A 94 -18.40 -46.24 -34.45
N CYS A 95 -17.91 -47.45 -34.33
CA CYS A 95 -18.49 -48.42 -33.38
C CYS A 95 -18.33 -47.96 -31.92
N THR A 96 -17.36 -47.10 -31.64
CA THR A 96 -17.14 -46.48 -30.34
C THR A 96 -18.27 -45.55 -29.89
N ASP A 97 -18.96 -44.92 -30.82
CA ASP A 97 -19.99 -43.91 -30.52
C ASP A 97 -21.36 -44.55 -30.25
N ILE A 98 -21.59 -45.78 -30.74
CA ILE A 98 -22.90 -46.44 -30.73
C ILE A 98 -22.90 -47.75 -29.93
N CYS A 99 -21.70 -48.36 -29.69
CA CYS A 99 -21.62 -49.64 -29.04
C CYS A 99 -21.92 -49.49 -27.51
N PRO A 100 -23.00 -50.12 -27.00
CA PRO A 100 -23.35 -50.04 -25.59
C PRO A 100 -22.30 -50.68 -24.66
N ALA A 101 -21.46 -51.55 -25.19
CA ALA A 101 -20.39 -52.23 -24.44
C ALA A 101 -19.04 -51.56 -24.71
N TYR A 102 -19.01 -50.31 -25.20
CA TYR A 102 -17.72 -49.62 -25.41
C TYR A 102 -17.14 -49.16 -24.09
N GLU A 103 -15.91 -49.56 -23.82
CA GLU A 103 -15.09 -49.08 -22.70
C GLU A 103 -13.71 -48.67 -23.25
N THR A 104 -13.29 -47.47 -22.93
CA THR A 104 -12.00 -46.93 -23.39
C THR A 104 -10.84 -47.70 -22.76
N ALA A 105 -9.94 -48.22 -23.61
CA ALA A 105 -8.73 -48.87 -23.10
C ALA A 105 -7.74 -47.80 -22.59
N GLU A 106 -7.28 -47.98 -21.35
CA GLU A 106 -6.23 -47.18 -20.77
C GLU A 106 -4.86 -47.82 -20.91
N CYS A 107 -3.81 -47.00 -20.93
CA CYS A 107 -2.44 -47.49 -21.03
C CYS A 107 -1.97 -47.94 -19.62
N GLU A 108 -1.68 -49.24 -19.44
CA GLU A 108 -1.19 -49.80 -18.17
C GLU A 108 0.07 -49.09 -17.63
N LYS A 109 0.88 -48.47 -18.51
CA LYS A 109 2.07 -47.70 -18.10
C LYS A 109 1.71 -46.44 -17.28
N LEU A 110 0.48 -45.91 -17.41
CA LEU A 110 0.02 -44.75 -16.65
C LEU A 110 -0.28 -45.10 -15.19
N ASN A 111 -0.37 -46.39 -14.85
CA ASN A 111 -0.57 -46.85 -13.47
C ASN A 111 0.75 -47.03 -12.70
N LYS A 112 1.88 -46.86 -13.38
CA LYS A 112 3.24 -46.96 -12.83
C LYS A 112 4.03 -45.67 -13.08
N PRO A 113 5.00 -45.34 -12.22
CA PRO A 113 5.87 -44.20 -12.47
C PRO A 113 6.48 -44.26 -13.88
N PRO A 114 6.54 -43.10 -14.59
CA PRO A 114 6.30 -41.73 -14.16
C PRO A 114 4.83 -41.22 -14.27
N TYR A 115 3.84 -42.10 -14.51
CA TYR A 115 2.39 -41.77 -14.62
C TYR A 115 2.00 -40.87 -15.80
N VAL A 116 2.93 -40.50 -16.65
CA VAL A 116 2.77 -39.57 -17.79
C VAL A 116 3.48 -40.09 -19.03
N CYS A 117 3.13 -39.54 -20.16
CA CYS A 117 3.63 -39.91 -21.48
C CYS A 117 4.79 -39.05 -21.99
N ASN A 118 5.34 -38.12 -21.18
CA ASN A 118 6.36 -37.16 -21.60
C ASN A 118 7.54 -37.82 -22.32
N GLY A 119 8.14 -38.87 -21.73
CA GLY A 119 9.27 -39.61 -22.31
C GLY A 119 8.89 -40.88 -23.11
N CYS A 120 7.58 -41.10 -23.36
CA CYS A 120 7.14 -42.31 -24.05
C CYS A 120 7.52 -42.31 -25.54
N GLY A 121 8.37 -43.26 -26.00
CA GLY A 121 8.77 -43.36 -27.40
C GLY A 121 7.64 -43.67 -28.39
N LYS A 122 6.48 -44.17 -27.91
CA LYS A 122 5.28 -44.42 -28.73
C LYS A 122 4.26 -43.27 -28.74
N LYS A 123 4.58 -42.13 -28.10
CA LYS A 123 3.62 -41.00 -27.89
C LYS A 123 3.02 -40.47 -29.20
N THR A 124 3.73 -40.52 -30.32
CA THR A 124 3.27 -40.01 -31.63
C THR A 124 2.26 -40.93 -32.28
N HIS A 125 2.34 -42.25 -32.05
CA HIS A 125 1.48 -43.27 -32.69
C HIS A 125 0.50 -43.93 -31.70
N CYS A 126 0.46 -43.45 -30.45
CA CYS A 126 -0.39 -44.01 -29.41
C CYS A 126 -1.86 -43.61 -29.67
N LEU A 127 -2.74 -44.62 -29.69
CA LEU A 127 -4.18 -44.42 -29.89
C LEU A 127 -4.94 -44.23 -28.55
N MET A 128 -4.28 -44.50 -27.40
CA MET A 128 -4.89 -44.36 -26.08
C MET A 128 -4.88 -42.92 -25.59
N PRO A 129 -5.77 -42.55 -24.66
CA PRO A 129 -5.70 -41.27 -23.99
C PRO A 129 -4.30 -41.06 -23.40
N ARG A 130 -3.72 -39.89 -23.66
CA ARG A 130 -2.32 -39.60 -23.27
C ARG A 130 -2.34 -38.59 -22.12
N ARG A 131 -1.55 -38.85 -21.11
CA ARG A 131 -1.39 -37.96 -19.97
C ARG A 131 0.00 -37.31 -20.03
N PHE A 132 0.03 -35.98 -19.93
CA PHE A 132 1.26 -35.20 -19.94
C PHE A 132 1.35 -34.33 -18.73
N TYR A 133 2.57 -34.13 -18.25
CA TYR A 133 2.94 -33.11 -17.31
C TYR A 133 3.50 -31.92 -18.11
N SER A 134 2.99 -30.72 -17.87
CA SER A 134 3.51 -29.47 -18.41
C SER A 134 3.79 -28.51 -17.27
N SER A 135 4.98 -27.96 -17.23
CA SER A 135 5.42 -27.01 -16.20
C SER A 135 4.56 -25.76 -16.14
N LYS A 136 4.17 -25.27 -17.33
CA LYS A 136 3.27 -24.11 -17.45
C LYS A 136 1.90 -24.43 -16.87
N TYR A 137 1.26 -25.53 -17.33
CA TYR A 137 -0.05 -25.93 -16.83
C TYR A 137 -0.04 -26.13 -15.31
N ALA A 138 0.95 -26.87 -14.78
CA ALA A 138 1.10 -27.13 -13.35
C ALA A 138 1.31 -25.84 -12.53
N HIS A 139 2.04 -24.87 -13.11
CA HIS A 139 2.24 -23.58 -12.44
C HIS A 139 1.00 -22.71 -12.45
N ASP A 140 0.28 -22.66 -13.56
CA ASP A 140 -0.94 -21.86 -13.69
C ASP A 140 -2.05 -22.42 -12.79
N GLU A 141 -2.21 -23.76 -12.76
CA GLU A 141 -3.14 -24.44 -11.85
C GLU A 141 -2.78 -24.20 -10.37
N TYR A 142 -1.51 -24.33 -10.01
CA TYR A 142 -1.04 -24.03 -8.65
C TYR A 142 -1.33 -22.56 -8.27
N ARG A 143 -1.10 -21.61 -9.18
CA ARG A 143 -1.41 -20.20 -8.94
C ARG A 143 -2.90 -19.95 -8.81
N SER A 144 -3.72 -20.59 -9.63
CA SER A 144 -5.19 -20.50 -9.51
C SER A 144 -5.65 -20.96 -8.12
N VAL A 145 -5.20 -22.13 -7.67
CA VAL A 145 -5.53 -22.64 -6.33
C VAL A 145 -5.11 -21.66 -5.23
N LEU A 146 -3.91 -21.03 -5.34
CA LEU A 146 -3.46 -20.04 -4.37
C LEU A 146 -4.33 -18.77 -4.36
N VAL A 147 -4.83 -18.36 -5.51
CA VAL A 147 -5.74 -17.21 -5.63
C VAL A 147 -7.11 -17.58 -5.05
N ASP A 148 -7.65 -18.73 -5.44
CA ASP A 148 -8.97 -19.20 -5.02
C ASP A 148 -9.04 -19.45 -3.51
N CYS A 149 -7.97 -20.02 -2.91
CA CYS A 149 -7.88 -20.22 -1.46
C CYS A 149 -7.80 -18.89 -0.66
N ARG A 150 -7.42 -17.80 -1.32
CA ARG A 150 -7.35 -16.46 -0.72
C ARG A 150 -8.53 -15.57 -1.12
N ALA A 151 -9.38 -16.05 -2.00
CA ALA A 151 -10.58 -15.33 -2.41
C ALA A 151 -11.62 -15.35 -1.27
N GLY A 152 -12.38 -14.27 -1.18
CA GLY A 152 -13.42 -14.12 -0.18
C GLY A 152 -12.98 -13.40 1.09
N ILE A 153 -13.89 -13.30 2.03
CA ILE A 153 -13.76 -12.57 3.29
C ILE A 153 -13.50 -13.58 4.39
N ASN A 154 -12.31 -13.53 5.00
CA ASN A 154 -11.95 -14.40 6.12
C ASN A 154 -12.40 -13.77 7.45
N GLN A 155 -13.69 -13.45 7.55
CA GLN A 155 -14.33 -12.86 8.73
C GLN A 155 -15.75 -13.41 8.88
N THR A 156 -16.22 -13.53 10.12
CA THR A 156 -17.61 -13.87 10.39
C THR A 156 -18.51 -12.63 10.30
N PRO A 157 -19.82 -12.79 10.08
CA PRO A 157 -20.76 -11.66 10.08
C PRO A 157 -20.70 -10.82 11.36
N GLU A 158 -20.54 -11.47 12.52
CA GLU A 158 -20.42 -10.80 13.82
C GLU A 158 -19.13 -9.97 13.91
N SER A 159 -18.00 -10.51 13.40
CA SER A 159 -16.73 -9.79 13.35
C SER A 159 -16.82 -8.57 12.42
N ILE A 160 -17.49 -8.72 11.25
CA ILE A 160 -17.72 -7.60 10.32
C ILE A 160 -18.57 -6.52 11.00
N GLN A 161 -19.61 -6.89 11.73
CA GLN A 161 -20.47 -5.94 12.45
C GLN A 161 -19.66 -5.18 13.52
N SER A 162 -18.87 -5.90 14.33
CA SER A 162 -18.02 -5.28 15.35
C SER A 162 -17.02 -4.28 14.73
N MET A 163 -16.39 -4.64 13.59
CA MET A 163 -15.52 -3.71 12.86
C MET A 163 -16.28 -2.50 12.29
N ASN A 164 -17.52 -2.68 11.81
CA ASN A 164 -18.35 -1.58 11.36
C ASN A 164 -18.69 -0.60 12.49
N ASP A 165 -19.07 -1.13 13.65
CA ASP A 165 -19.40 -0.31 14.82
C ASP A 165 -18.21 0.54 15.27
N LEU A 166 -16.99 0.05 15.12
CA LEU A 166 -15.76 0.79 15.36
C LEU A 166 -15.42 1.77 14.24
N LEU A 167 -15.44 1.33 12.98
CA LEU A 167 -14.89 2.08 11.84
C LEU A 167 -15.81 3.22 11.39
N VAL A 168 -17.12 3.03 11.44
CA VAL A 168 -18.09 4.01 10.91
C VAL A 168 -17.98 5.37 11.64
N PRO A 169 -18.05 5.45 12.97
CA PRO A 169 -17.95 6.74 13.67
C PRO A 169 -16.57 7.37 13.50
N LEU A 170 -15.49 6.59 13.54
CA LEU A 170 -14.13 7.12 13.45
C LEU A 170 -13.81 7.67 12.05
N LEU A 171 -14.22 6.99 10.99
CA LEU A 171 -13.97 7.40 9.61
C LEU A 171 -14.95 8.45 9.10
N LYS A 172 -16.26 8.25 9.29
CA LYS A 172 -17.29 9.16 8.71
C LYS A 172 -17.55 10.41 9.53
N GLU A 173 -17.51 10.31 10.86
CA GLU A 173 -17.84 11.45 11.72
C GLU A 173 -16.59 12.21 12.15
N LYS A 174 -15.57 11.51 12.63
CA LYS A 174 -14.32 12.11 13.13
C LYS A 174 -13.27 12.32 12.04
N HIS A 175 -13.45 11.73 10.86
CA HIS A 175 -12.52 11.80 9.73
C HIS A 175 -11.08 11.38 10.09
N GLN A 176 -10.93 10.36 10.94
CA GLN A 176 -9.64 9.79 11.27
C GLN A 176 -9.03 9.06 10.08
N SER A 177 -7.70 8.93 10.04
CA SER A 177 -7.03 8.11 9.04
C SER A 177 -7.04 6.63 9.44
N ILE A 178 -7.03 5.73 8.46
CA ILE A 178 -6.83 4.29 8.71
C ILE A 178 -5.54 4.03 9.51
N GLY A 179 -4.48 4.82 9.25
CA GLY A 179 -3.22 4.73 10.01
C GLY A 179 -3.39 5.02 11.49
N HIS A 180 -4.14 6.07 11.82
CA HIS A 180 -4.43 6.45 13.21
C HIS A 180 -5.26 5.37 13.92
N ILE A 181 -6.37 4.93 13.29
CA ILE A 181 -7.24 3.88 13.84
C ILE A 181 -6.46 2.58 14.04
N TYR A 182 -5.66 2.17 13.06
CA TYR A 182 -4.88 0.94 13.15
C TYR A 182 -3.79 1.00 14.23
N ALA A 183 -3.17 2.15 14.45
CA ALA A 183 -2.18 2.34 15.52
C ALA A 183 -2.78 2.21 16.94
N THR A 184 -4.11 2.28 17.06
CA THR A 184 -4.83 2.20 18.35
C THR A 184 -5.59 0.87 18.50
N HIS A 185 -6.27 0.41 17.44
CA HIS A 185 -7.21 -0.71 17.47
C HIS A 185 -6.76 -1.92 16.63
N ALA A 186 -5.46 -2.11 16.40
CA ALA A 186 -4.96 -3.21 15.55
C ALA A 186 -5.42 -4.59 16.04
N GLU A 187 -5.49 -4.80 17.35
CA GLU A 187 -5.91 -6.07 17.96
C GLU A 187 -7.41 -6.32 17.76
N GLU A 188 -8.25 -5.30 17.93
CA GLU A 188 -9.70 -5.38 17.76
C GLU A 188 -10.09 -5.63 16.29
N LEU A 189 -9.35 -5.03 15.35
CA LEU A 189 -9.55 -5.22 13.92
C LEU A 189 -9.17 -6.63 13.44
N GLY A 190 -8.28 -7.34 14.12
CA GLY A 190 -7.91 -8.73 13.86
C GLY A 190 -7.44 -9.05 12.44
N CYS A 191 -7.17 -8.05 11.61
CA CYS A 191 -6.72 -8.20 10.23
C CYS A 191 -5.61 -7.22 9.89
N SER A 192 -4.86 -7.49 8.81
CA SER A 192 -3.82 -6.56 8.37
C SER A 192 -4.44 -5.27 7.83
N ARG A 193 -3.70 -4.18 7.94
CA ARG A 193 -4.10 -2.88 7.38
C ARG A 193 -4.39 -2.95 5.88
N ARG A 194 -3.62 -3.76 5.13
CA ARG A 194 -3.87 -3.99 3.71
C ARG A 194 -5.20 -4.72 3.48
N THR A 195 -5.51 -5.69 4.32
CA THR A 195 -6.80 -6.42 4.29
C THR A 195 -7.95 -5.47 4.57
N LEU A 196 -7.79 -4.54 5.53
CA LEU A 196 -8.81 -3.54 5.86
C LEU A 196 -9.12 -2.63 4.65
N TYR A 197 -8.09 -2.14 3.94
CA TYR A 197 -8.29 -1.39 2.69
C TYR A 197 -8.99 -2.22 1.61
N SER A 198 -8.65 -3.52 1.48
CA SER A 198 -9.30 -4.42 0.54
C SER A 198 -10.79 -4.56 0.86
N TYR A 199 -11.12 -4.79 2.12
CA TYR A 199 -12.52 -4.94 2.56
C TYR A 199 -13.34 -3.65 2.36
N ILE A 200 -12.75 -2.46 2.57
CA ILE A 200 -13.40 -1.18 2.24
C ILE A 200 -13.63 -1.07 0.73
N ASN A 201 -12.64 -1.43 -0.08
CA ASN A 201 -12.74 -1.40 -1.54
C ASN A 201 -13.80 -2.38 -2.07
N ASP A 202 -13.89 -3.56 -1.47
CA ASP A 202 -14.83 -4.62 -1.81
C ASP A 202 -16.23 -4.40 -1.19
N CYS A 203 -16.43 -3.24 -0.56
CA CYS A 203 -17.70 -2.82 0.04
C CYS A 203 -18.22 -3.75 1.14
N VAL A 204 -17.32 -4.40 1.89
CA VAL A 204 -17.68 -5.29 3.01
C VAL A 204 -18.26 -4.51 4.17
N PHE A 205 -17.77 -3.29 4.41
CA PHE A 205 -18.24 -2.38 5.46
C PHE A 205 -19.20 -1.32 4.93
N ASP A 206 -19.85 -0.61 5.83
CA ASP A 206 -20.67 0.57 5.51
C ASP A 206 -19.82 1.78 5.12
N VAL A 207 -18.52 1.75 5.44
CA VAL A 207 -17.51 2.72 5.00
C VAL A 207 -17.15 2.45 3.55
N ARG A 208 -16.99 3.51 2.76
CA ARG A 208 -16.61 3.47 1.34
C ARG A 208 -15.31 4.21 1.09
N ASN A 209 -14.69 3.98 -0.07
CA ASN A 209 -13.47 4.69 -0.48
C ASN A 209 -13.64 6.22 -0.46
N GLY A 210 -14.85 6.73 -0.70
CA GLY A 210 -15.16 8.15 -0.64
C GLY A 210 -15.08 8.76 0.77
N ASP A 211 -15.20 7.94 1.82
CA ASP A 211 -15.11 8.37 3.21
C ASP A 211 -13.64 8.49 3.68
N LEU A 212 -12.69 7.96 2.89
CA LEU A 212 -11.28 8.04 3.20
C LEU A 212 -10.68 9.37 2.78
N ARG A 213 -9.75 9.92 3.58
CA ARG A 213 -9.14 11.25 3.35
C ARG A 213 -8.46 11.42 1.98
N ARG A 214 -7.97 10.35 1.36
CA ARG A 214 -7.23 10.38 0.09
C ARG A 214 -7.62 9.26 -0.85
N SER A 215 -8.89 9.23 -1.22
CA SER A 215 -9.39 8.23 -2.17
C SER A 215 -8.89 8.46 -3.60
N VAL A 216 -8.70 9.71 -4.03
CA VAL A 216 -8.30 10.05 -5.42
C VAL A 216 -7.25 11.17 -5.43
N ARG A 217 -6.19 10.99 -6.23
CA ARG A 217 -5.20 12.04 -6.53
C ARG A 217 -5.41 12.57 -7.93
N TYR A 218 -5.83 13.83 -8.04
CA TYR A 218 -5.93 14.53 -9.30
C TYR A 218 -4.57 15.12 -9.71
N LYS A 219 -4.22 14.99 -11.01
CA LYS A 219 -3.03 15.62 -11.57
C LYS A 219 -3.21 17.15 -11.52
N LYS A 220 -2.33 17.86 -10.81
CA LYS A 220 -2.38 19.33 -10.75
C LYS A 220 -2.16 19.92 -12.14
N ARG A 221 -3.03 20.85 -12.58
CA ARG A 221 -2.81 21.63 -13.80
C ARG A 221 -1.62 22.58 -13.59
N LYS A 222 -0.67 22.59 -14.52
CA LYS A 222 0.41 23.57 -14.53
C LYS A 222 -0.20 24.95 -14.79
N LYS A 223 0.00 25.90 -13.87
CA LYS A 223 -0.33 27.32 -14.10
C LYS A 223 0.89 28.01 -14.70
N PRO A 224 0.73 28.93 -15.67
CA PRO A 224 1.83 29.77 -16.13
C PRO A 224 2.30 30.66 -14.98
N THR A 225 3.60 30.70 -14.79
CA THR A 225 4.26 31.45 -13.71
C THR A 225 4.52 32.87 -14.20
N GLN A 226 3.84 33.84 -13.62
CA GLN A 226 4.24 35.25 -13.76
C GLN A 226 5.25 35.57 -12.67
N THR A 227 6.46 35.88 -13.05
CA THR A 227 7.54 36.32 -12.14
C THR A 227 7.56 37.82 -12.08
N SER A 228 7.16 38.41 -10.97
CA SER A 228 7.53 39.78 -10.63
C SER A 228 8.87 39.77 -9.91
N ALA A 229 9.79 40.63 -10.31
CA ALA A 229 11.04 40.85 -9.60
C ALA A 229 10.72 41.53 -8.26
N LYS A 230 10.86 40.79 -7.14
CA LYS A 230 10.81 41.37 -5.79
C LYS A 230 12.23 41.56 -5.29
N ASP A 231 12.46 42.63 -4.51
CA ASP A 231 13.72 42.80 -3.78
C ASP A 231 13.94 41.62 -2.84
N ARG A 232 15.13 41.04 -2.85
CA ARG A 232 15.51 39.85 -2.08
C ARG A 232 16.83 40.04 -1.35
N SER A 233 17.25 41.29 -1.11
CA SER A 233 18.50 41.62 -0.44
C SER A 233 18.60 41.00 0.96
N TYR A 234 17.46 40.87 1.69
CA TYR A 234 17.39 40.27 3.02
C TYR A 234 17.80 38.79 3.07
N ARG A 235 17.89 38.09 1.90
CA ARG A 235 18.28 36.67 1.81
C ARG A 235 19.78 36.45 1.63
N GLN A 236 20.55 37.51 1.46
CA GLN A 236 22.00 37.41 1.21
C GLN A 236 22.68 36.75 2.42
N GLY A 237 23.41 35.63 2.19
CA GLY A 237 24.02 34.84 3.25
C GLY A 237 23.07 33.96 4.06
N HIS A 238 21.74 33.90 3.67
CA HIS A 238 20.70 33.11 4.34
C HIS A 238 19.83 32.33 3.36
N ASN A 239 20.36 31.99 2.19
CA ASN A 239 19.66 31.17 1.21
C ASN A 239 19.70 29.68 1.59
N TYR A 240 19.08 28.82 0.79
CA TYR A 240 18.99 27.38 1.10
C TYR A 240 20.38 26.68 1.04
N GLU A 241 21.30 27.15 0.22
CA GLU A 241 22.67 26.62 0.18
C GLU A 241 23.43 26.98 1.48
N ASP A 242 23.26 28.20 1.98
CA ASP A 242 23.82 28.63 3.28
C ASP A 242 23.24 27.78 4.41
N PHE A 243 21.92 27.51 4.40
CA PHE A 243 21.26 26.58 5.32
C PHE A 243 21.89 25.18 5.27
N GLN A 244 22.11 24.63 4.07
CA GLN A 244 22.72 23.30 3.94
C GLN A 244 24.13 23.25 4.49
N ASN A 245 24.91 24.30 4.30
CA ASN A 245 26.27 24.40 4.84
C ASN A 245 26.24 24.54 6.36
N TYR A 246 25.35 25.37 6.89
CA TYR A 246 25.14 25.52 8.33
C TYR A 246 24.77 24.17 8.99
N MET A 247 23.88 23.40 8.37
CA MET A 247 23.47 22.08 8.88
C MET A 247 24.58 21.02 8.82
N LYS A 248 25.58 21.15 7.92
CA LYS A 248 26.75 20.25 7.92
C LYS A 248 27.63 20.47 9.16
N ASP A 249 27.76 21.73 9.58
CA ASP A 249 28.54 22.09 10.77
C ASP A 249 27.77 21.83 12.06
N HIS A 250 26.44 21.76 11.99
CA HIS A 250 25.54 21.59 13.15
C HIS A 250 24.51 20.47 12.92
N PRO A 251 24.92 19.19 12.75
CA PRO A 251 24.03 18.10 12.32
C PRO A 251 22.89 17.78 13.31
N ASP A 252 23.09 18.02 14.59
CA ASP A 252 22.15 17.68 15.66
C ASP A 252 21.18 18.82 16.01
N ILE A 253 21.29 19.96 15.33
CA ILE A 253 20.47 21.12 15.64
C ILE A 253 19.02 20.91 15.10
N ASN A 254 18.04 21.25 15.92
CA ASN A 254 16.65 21.13 15.48
C ASN A 254 16.29 22.24 14.48
N VAL A 255 15.57 21.88 13.43
CA VAL A 255 15.07 22.83 12.44
C VAL A 255 13.56 22.98 12.59
N VAL A 256 13.09 24.23 12.64
CA VAL A 256 11.69 24.59 12.65
C VAL A 256 11.33 25.20 11.29
N GLU A 257 10.37 24.59 10.60
CA GLU A 257 9.84 25.14 9.35
C GLU A 257 8.71 26.13 9.66
N MET A 258 8.80 27.34 9.11
CA MET A 258 7.80 28.40 9.30
C MET A 258 7.11 28.71 7.97
N ASP A 259 5.78 28.89 8.02
CA ASP A 259 4.98 29.20 6.83
C ASP A 259 3.63 29.83 7.21
N CYS A 260 2.99 30.52 6.28
CA CYS A 260 1.64 31.03 6.42
C CYS A 260 0.62 30.22 5.63
N VAL A 261 -0.54 30.00 6.22
CA VAL A 261 -1.70 29.38 5.56
C VAL A 261 -2.79 30.42 5.35
N GLU A 262 -3.03 30.76 4.09
CA GLU A 262 -4.07 31.72 3.70
C GLU A 262 -5.48 31.11 3.78
N GLY A 263 -6.45 31.90 4.16
CA GLY A 263 -7.87 31.59 4.14
C GLY A 263 -8.51 31.78 2.75
N LYS A 264 -9.64 32.43 2.70
CA LYS A 264 -10.33 32.80 1.47
C LYS A 264 -9.58 33.95 0.79
N LYS A 265 -9.48 33.88 -0.53
CA LYS A 265 -8.82 34.92 -1.31
C LYS A 265 -9.45 36.31 -1.04
N GLY A 266 -8.63 37.29 -0.65
CA GLY A 266 -9.04 38.66 -0.34
C GLY A 266 -9.35 38.91 1.16
N GLU A 267 -9.19 37.90 2.02
CA GLU A 267 -9.20 38.08 3.47
C GLU A 267 -7.80 38.44 3.97
N SER A 268 -7.75 39.24 5.05
CA SER A 268 -6.48 39.62 5.68
C SER A 268 -5.92 38.56 6.61
N ARG A 269 -6.79 37.77 7.25
CA ARG A 269 -6.42 36.77 8.26
C ARG A 269 -5.67 35.59 7.66
N ALA A 270 -4.61 35.20 8.35
CA ALA A 270 -3.81 34.02 8.01
C ALA A 270 -3.48 33.21 9.28
N LEU A 271 -3.01 31.96 9.09
CA LEU A 271 -2.46 31.15 10.17
C LEU A 271 -0.95 31.07 9.98
N LEU A 272 -0.18 31.62 10.91
CA LEU A 272 1.26 31.38 11.00
C LEU A 272 1.49 30.00 11.63
N THR A 273 2.32 29.19 11.02
CA THR A 273 2.62 27.83 11.48
C THR A 273 4.11 27.64 11.69
N PHE A 274 4.48 26.95 12.79
CA PHE A 274 5.83 26.48 13.04
C PHE A 274 5.79 24.95 13.14
N THR A 275 6.58 24.25 12.33
CA THR A 275 6.63 22.79 12.32
C THR A 275 8.03 22.32 12.72
N PHE A 276 8.14 21.63 13.83
CA PHE A 276 9.38 21.02 14.31
C PHE A 276 9.71 19.77 13.51
N ARG A 277 10.84 19.74 12.80
CA ARG A 277 11.20 18.60 11.93
C ARG A 277 11.41 17.29 12.69
N ASN A 278 11.92 17.34 13.90
CA ASN A 278 12.27 16.18 14.70
C ASN A 278 11.07 15.37 15.22
N CYS A 279 9.91 16.01 15.45
CA CYS A 279 8.70 15.38 15.97
C CYS A 279 7.42 15.68 15.17
N ASN A 280 7.53 16.50 14.12
CA ASN A 280 6.39 17.01 13.34
C ASN A 280 5.31 17.74 14.16
N LEU A 281 5.66 18.23 15.37
CA LEU A 281 4.77 19.09 16.14
C LEU A 281 4.54 20.38 15.35
N MET A 282 3.30 20.79 15.23
CA MET A 282 2.91 22.04 14.56
C MET A 282 2.29 23.00 15.56
N LEU A 283 2.86 24.19 15.69
CA LEU A 283 2.25 25.32 16.37
C LEU A 283 1.48 26.15 15.37
N MET A 284 0.39 26.78 15.81
CA MET A 284 -0.47 27.60 14.96
C MET A 284 -0.86 28.88 15.69
N PHE A 285 -0.75 30.01 15.01
CA PHE A 285 -1.12 31.34 15.52
C PHE A 285 -2.02 32.04 14.51
N LEU A 286 -3.07 32.70 14.99
CA LEU A 286 -3.95 33.49 14.14
C LEU A 286 -3.34 34.88 13.95
N LEU A 287 -3.10 35.26 12.70
CA LEU A 287 -2.70 36.60 12.32
C LEU A 287 -3.92 37.39 11.81
N GLU A 288 -4.10 38.63 12.26
CA GLU A 288 -5.12 39.54 11.72
C GLU A 288 -4.73 39.97 10.29
N TYR A 289 -3.43 40.17 10.05
CA TYR A 289 -2.89 40.54 8.74
C TYR A 289 -1.69 39.63 8.42
N GLN A 290 -1.51 39.28 7.15
CA GLN A 290 -0.34 38.56 6.68
C GLN A 290 0.79 39.52 6.35
N ASP A 291 1.36 40.13 7.38
CA ASP A 291 2.44 41.12 7.29
C ASP A 291 3.58 40.81 8.29
N GLN A 292 4.65 41.63 8.21
CA GLN A 292 5.83 41.50 9.07
C GLN A 292 5.52 41.79 10.54
N GLU A 293 4.68 42.81 10.82
CA GLU A 293 4.38 43.26 12.15
C GLU A 293 3.65 42.14 12.94
N CYS A 294 2.61 41.56 12.38
CA CYS A 294 1.89 40.47 13.03
C CYS A 294 2.78 39.22 13.23
N VAL A 295 3.73 38.95 12.33
CA VAL A 295 4.70 37.84 12.52
C VAL A 295 5.64 38.14 13.69
N LEU A 296 6.18 39.37 13.76
CA LEU A 296 7.07 39.81 14.87
C LEU A 296 6.35 39.81 16.22
N GLU A 297 5.08 40.19 16.28
CA GLU A 297 4.26 40.06 17.50
C GLU A 297 4.23 38.65 18.04
N VAL A 298 4.15 37.62 17.17
CA VAL A 298 4.20 36.21 17.59
C VAL A 298 5.58 35.83 18.13
N PHE A 299 6.67 36.36 17.55
CA PHE A 299 8.02 36.11 18.10
C PHE A 299 8.18 36.72 19.49
N VAL A 300 7.79 37.99 19.67
CA VAL A 300 7.83 38.67 20.96
C VAL A 300 6.95 37.96 22.00
N TRP A 301 5.77 37.47 21.60
CA TRP A 301 4.91 36.71 22.47
C TRP A 301 5.56 35.39 22.88
N LEU A 302 6.15 34.64 21.93
CA LEU A 302 6.85 33.38 22.21
C LEU A 302 8.04 33.61 23.15
N GLU A 303 8.82 34.66 22.93
CA GLU A 303 9.93 35.06 23.82
C GLU A 303 9.42 35.31 25.25
N THR A 304 8.34 36.06 25.37
CA THR A 304 7.74 36.44 26.67
C THR A 304 7.27 35.23 27.45
N VAL A 305 6.56 34.28 26.80
CA VAL A 305 5.98 33.13 27.50
C VAL A 305 6.96 31.99 27.77
N LEU A 306 7.99 31.83 26.91
CA LEU A 306 9.01 30.78 27.05
C LEU A 306 10.24 31.25 27.83
N GLY A 307 10.58 32.51 27.70
CA GLY A 307 11.88 33.08 28.09
C GLY A 307 12.97 32.78 27.07
N GLN A 308 14.00 33.62 27.02
CA GLN A 308 15.05 33.60 26.00
C GLN A 308 15.79 32.26 25.89
N ASP A 309 16.16 31.65 26.99
CA ASP A 309 16.91 30.38 27.00
C ASP A 309 16.09 29.22 26.39
N ALA A 310 14.81 29.13 26.75
CA ALA A 310 13.93 28.10 26.19
C ALA A 310 13.62 28.36 24.72
N PHE A 311 13.45 29.64 24.34
CA PHE A 311 13.24 30.02 22.95
C PHE A 311 14.45 29.64 22.06
N LYS A 312 15.68 30.01 22.47
CA LYS A 312 16.92 29.64 21.74
C LYS A 312 17.05 28.14 21.55
N LYS A 313 16.70 27.37 22.58
CA LYS A 313 16.77 25.91 22.53
C LYS A 313 15.70 25.29 21.60
N LEU A 314 14.50 25.85 21.58
CA LEU A 314 13.39 25.35 20.79
C LEU A 314 13.42 25.80 19.34
N PHE A 315 13.85 27.03 19.08
CA PHE A 315 13.88 27.67 17.75
C PHE A 315 15.31 28.05 17.32
N PRO A 316 16.28 27.14 17.37
CA PRO A 316 17.67 27.49 17.07
C PRO A 316 17.87 27.86 15.59
N VAL A 317 17.10 27.22 14.69
CA VAL A 317 17.10 27.47 13.25
C VAL A 317 15.67 27.44 12.72
N ILE A 318 15.33 28.49 11.99
CA ILE A 318 14.04 28.62 11.32
C ILE A 318 14.27 28.61 9.80
N LEU A 319 13.53 27.76 9.09
CA LEU A 319 13.52 27.70 7.62
C LEU A 319 12.16 28.16 7.10
N THR A 320 12.14 29.22 6.31
CA THR A 320 10.91 29.79 5.77
C THR A 320 10.98 29.99 4.26
N ASP A 321 9.89 30.40 3.63
CA ASP A 321 9.93 30.85 2.24
C ASP A 321 10.25 32.35 2.14
N GLY A 322 10.12 32.90 0.97
CA GLY A 322 10.41 34.32 0.78
C GLY A 322 9.15 35.15 0.66
N GLY A 323 8.17 34.87 1.49
CA GLY A 323 7.04 35.74 1.65
C GLY A 323 7.44 37.14 2.13
N SER A 324 6.65 38.16 1.79
CA SER A 324 6.90 39.53 2.27
C SER A 324 6.77 39.65 3.78
N GLU A 325 5.95 38.82 4.38
CA GLU A 325 5.70 38.70 5.82
C GLU A 325 6.94 38.21 6.60
N PHE A 326 7.89 37.58 5.92
CA PHE A 326 9.12 37.04 6.53
C PHE A 326 10.39 37.84 6.15
N SER A 327 10.24 39.06 5.61
CA SER A 327 11.39 39.84 5.16
C SER A 327 12.07 40.64 6.26
N ALA A 328 11.46 40.79 7.45
CA ALA A 328 12.05 41.40 8.64
C ALA A 328 12.98 40.41 9.38
N ARG A 329 14.04 39.93 8.67
CA ARG A 329 14.94 38.88 9.18
C ARG A 329 15.68 39.30 10.44
N GLU A 330 16.27 40.48 10.44
CA GLU A 330 17.10 40.99 11.54
C GLU A 330 16.29 41.06 12.84
N GLU A 331 15.07 41.56 12.75
CA GLU A 331 14.14 41.68 13.88
C GLU A 331 13.68 40.30 14.40
N MET A 332 13.53 39.28 13.51
CA MET A 332 13.24 37.93 13.94
C MET A 332 14.43 37.21 14.59
N GLU A 333 15.66 37.58 14.21
CA GLU A 333 16.90 36.96 14.73
C GLU A 333 17.39 37.60 16.05
N GLU A 334 16.78 38.70 16.49
CA GLU A 334 17.16 39.43 17.69
C GLU A 334 16.02 39.41 18.71
N PHE A 335 16.39 39.29 19.99
CA PHE A 335 15.48 39.56 21.10
C PHE A 335 15.33 41.07 21.34
N CYS A 336 14.34 41.45 22.16
CA CYS A 336 14.12 42.83 22.53
C CYS A 336 15.35 43.52 23.20
N ASP A 337 16.29 42.75 23.73
CA ASP A 337 17.53 43.22 24.34
C ASP A 337 18.70 43.31 23.34
N GLY A 338 18.48 42.99 22.04
CA GLY A 338 19.47 42.99 20.98
C GLY A 338 20.36 41.74 20.96
N SER A 339 20.11 40.76 21.82
CA SER A 339 20.86 39.50 21.77
C SER A 339 20.27 38.55 20.73
N LYS A 340 21.12 37.68 20.12
CA LYS A 340 20.69 36.74 19.09
C LYS A 340 19.67 35.73 19.62
N SER A 341 18.52 35.62 18.94
CA SER A 341 17.41 34.73 19.28
C SER A 341 17.46 33.43 18.53
N THR A 342 17.56 33.46 17.19
CA THR A 342 17.50 32.34 16.26
C THR A 342 18.39 32.59 15.04
N THR A 343 18.38 31.69 14.07
CA THR A 343 18.95 31.95 12.74
C THR A 343 17.92 31.58 11.69
N VAL A 344 17.56 32.52 10.82
CA VAL A 344 16.53 32.37 9.80
C VAL A 344 17.15 32.11 8.44
N PHE A 345 16.74 31.07 7.76
CA PHE A 345 17.10 30.76 6.38
C PHE A 345 15.87 30.72 5.47
N TYR A 346 16.11 30.94 4.18
CA TYR A 346 15.07 31.02 3.18
C TYR A 346 15.20 29.91 2.13
N CYS A 347 14.08 29.28 1.84
CA CYS A 347 13.97 28.32 0.74
C CYS A 347 14.10 28.99 -0.62
N ASP A 348 14.54 28.22 -1.62
CA ASP A 348 14.55 28.67 -2.99
C ASP A 348 13.14 28.90 -3.53
N PRO A 349 12.94 29.85 -4.43
CA PRO A 349 11.64 30.06 -5.06
C PRO A 349 11.12 28.79 -5.73
N TYR A 350 9.83 28.50 -5.53
CA TYR A 350 9.15 27.33 -6.09
C TYR A 350 9.67 25.97 -5.62
N SER A 351 10.51 25.91 -4.60
CA SER A 351 11.15 24.71 -4.08
C SER A 351 10.43 24.17 -2.84
N PHE A 352 9.12 23.89 -2.97
CA PHE A 352 8.26 23.44 -1.87
C PHE A 352 8.75 22.17 -1.16
N TRP A 353 9.55 21.34 -1.84
CA TRP A 353 10.14 20.12 -1.22
C TRP A 353 11.15 20.44 -0.11
N GLN A 354 11.69 21.66 -0.07
CA GLN A 354 12.62 22.10 0.96
C GLN A 354 11.94 22.31 2.34
N LYS A 355 10.60 22.53 2.36
CA LYS A 355 9.75 22.63 3.55
C LYS A 355 8.70 21.48 3.60
N GLY A 356 9.14 20.25 3.42
CA GLY A 356 8.23 19.11 3.27
C GLY A 356 7.41 18.78 4.52
N ALA A 357 7.93 19.04 5.71
CA ALA A 357 7.23 18.81 6.97
C ALA A 357 6.06 19.77 7.15
N CYS A 358 6.28 21.05 6.87
CA CYS A 358 5.27 22.10 6.95
C CYS A 358 4.14 21.87 5.94
N GLU A 359 4.49 21.62 4.66
CA GLU A 359 3.49 21.34 3.61
C GLU A 359 2.61 20.13 3.95
N LYS A 360 3.22 19.09 4.52
CA LYS A 360 2.47 17.90 4.95
C LYS A 360 1.52 18.23 6.10
N ASN A 361 1.94 19.04 7.06
CA ASN A 361 1.12 19.45 8.19
C ASN A 361 -0.04 20.35 7.76
N HIS A 362 0.16 21.20 6.75
CA HIS A 362 -0.92 22.04 6.20
C HIS A 362 -2.09 21.23 5.61
N GLU A 363 -1.85 20.00 5.16
CA GLU A 363 -2.94 19.12 4.74
C GLU A 363 -3.90 18.81 5.88
N TYR A 364 -3.42 18.67 7.12
CA TYR A 364 -4.27 18.43 8.29
C TYR A 364 -5.13 19.67 8.60
N ILE A 365 -4.57 20.89 8.47
CA ILE A 365 -5.37 22.13 8.56
C ILE A 365 -6.48 22.08 7.52
N ARG A 366 -6.20 21.65 6.28
CA ARG A 366 -7.17 21.61 5.18
C ARG A 366 -8.26 20.55 5.33
N TYR A 367 -8.11 19.56 6.21
CA TYR A 367 -9.22 18.67 6.59
C TYR A 367 -10.24 19.39 7.48
N ILE A 368 -9.81 20.30 8.36
CA ILE A 368 -10.68 21.08 9.24
C ILE A 368 -11.18 22.35 8.52
N ARG A 369 -10.29 23.04 7.82
CA ARG A 369 -10.57 24.24 7.02
C ARG A 369 -10.17 24.00 5.56
N PRO A 370 -11.07 23.56 4.71
CA PRO A 370 -10.80 23.34 3.28
C PRO A 370 -10.26 24.60 2.59
N LYS A 371 -9.48 24.40 1.53
CA LYS A 371 -8.88 25.52 0.78
C LYS A 371 -9.96 26.47 0.26
N GLY A 372 -9.82 27.75 0.54
CA GLY A 372 -10.78 28.81 0.18
C GLY A 372 -11.89 29.03 1.22
N SER A 373 -11.85 28.33 2.36
CA SER A 373 -12.72 28.67 3.50
C SER A 373 -12.25 29.96 4.16
N SER A 374 -13.22 30.75 4.70
CA SER A 374 -12.95 31.95 5.47
C SER A 374 -12.28 31.63 6.81
N PHE A 375 -11.39 32.50 7.27
CA PHE A 375 -10.82 32.48 8.62
C PHE A 375 -11.43 33.55 9.53
N ALA A 376 -12.46 34.28 9.05
CA ALA A 376 -13.09 35.36 9.79
C ALA A 376 -13.72 34.90 11.13
N ASP A 377 -14.18 33.66 11.21
CA ASP A 377 -14.80 33.07 12.41
C ASP A 377 -13.80 32.36 13.33
N LEU A 378 -12.49 32.32 12.97
CA LEU A 378 -11.46 31.79 13.83
C LEU A 378 -11.11 32.75 14.96
N ASN A 379 -10.81 32.20 16.11
CA ASN A 379 -10.22 32.86 17.26
C ASN A 379 -9.12 31.95 17.84
N ASP A 380 -8.37 32.43 18.82
CA ASP A 380 -7.26 31.69 19.42
C ASP A 380 -7.70 30.37 20.06
N GLU A 381 -8.91 30.30 20.60
CA GLU A 381 -9.45 29.06 21.18
C GLU A 381 -9.69 27.99 20.13
N LYS A 382 -10.30 28.36 19.00
CA LYS A 382 -10.54 27.47 17.87
C LYS A 382 -9.22 27.03 17.23
N VAL A 383 -8.25 27.95 17.08
CA VAL A 383 -6.91 27.63 16.55
C VAL A 383 -6.18 26.66 17.48
N ARG A 384 -6.22 26.90 18.79
CA ARG A 384 -5.64 25.98 19.79
C ARG A 384 -6.34 24.61 19.79
N LEU A 385 -7.65 24.57 19.63
CA LEU A 385 -8.40 23.32 19.48
C LEU A 385 -7.94 22.54 18.23
N MET A 386 -7.88 23.20 17.08
CA MET A 386 -7.36 22.60 15.84
C MET A 386 -5.93 22.07 16.02
N MET A 387 -5.06 22.89 16.62
CA MET A 387 -3.66 22.54 16.87
C MET A 387 -3.54 21.28 17.75
N ASN A 388 -4.33 21.17 18.80
CA ASN A 388 -4.35 20.01 19.67
C ASN A 388 -4.80 18.73 18.93
N HIS A 389 -5.88 18.78 18.16
CA HIS A 389 -6.35 17.63 17.40
C HIS A 389 -5.36 17.20 16.31
N ILE A 390 -4.74 18.13 15.60
CA ILE A 390 -3.74 17.83 14.56
C ILE A 390 -2.49 17.17 15.16
N ASN A 391 -2.04 17.65 16.32
CA ASN A 391 -0.84 17.14 16.96
C ASN A 391 -1.06 15.79 17.67
N ASN A 392 -2.30 15.42 18.00
CA ASN A 392 -2.65 14.12 18.56
C ASN A 392 -2.99 13.05 17.52
N GLU A 393 -3.02 13.38 16.23
CA GLU A 393 -3.18 12.40 15.15
C GLU A 393 -1.95 11.50 15.07
N LYS A 394 -2.12 10.20 15.30
CA LYS A 394 -1.07 9.18 15.13
C LYS A 394 -0.72 9.03 13.67
N ARG A 395 0.58 8.94 13.35
CA ARG A 395 1.07 8.98 11.97
C ARG A 395 1.98 7.80 11.64
N ASP A 396 1.80 7.22 10.48
CA ASP A 396 2.68 6.15 9.98
C ASP A 396 4.13 6.59 9.84
N SER A 397 4.35 7.83 9.41
CA SER A 397 5.70 8.42 9.29
C SER A 397 6.41 8.59 10.62
N LEU A 398 5.69 8.48 11.73
CA LEU A 398 6.19 8.54 13.11
C LEU A 398 6.04 7.18 13.82
N ASN A 399 6.04 6.08 13.08
CA ASN A 399 5.90 4.72 13.61
C ASN A 399 4.66 4.52 14.50
N GLY A 400 3.54 5.17 14.15
CA GLY A 400 2.29 5.08 14.91
C GLY A 400 2.20 6.00 16.12
N HIS A 401 3.21 6.83 16.37
CA HIS A 401 3.14 7.88 17.38
C HIS A 401 2.49 9.16 16.85
N SER A 402 1.97 9.97 17.77
CA SER A 402 1.52 11.32 17.44
C SER A 402 2.66 12.35 17.60
N PRO A 403 2.60 13.50 16.89
CA PRO A 403 3.52 14.59 17.12
C PRO A 403 3.55 15.05 18.59
N TYR A 404 2.39 15.06 19.25
CA TYR A 404 2.29 15.42 20.67
C TYR A 404 3.08 14.45 21.55
N GLU A 405 2.92 13.13 21.38
CA GLU A 405 3.67 12.12 22.15
C GLU A 405 5.19 12.28 21.97
N LEU A 406 5.65 12.46 20.74
CA LEU A 406 7.08 12.65 20.46
C LEU A 406 7.61 13.98 21.00
N SER A 407 6.81 15.03 20.95
CA SER A 407 7.23 16.35 21.45
C SER A 407 7.42 16.37 22.98
N LEU A 408 6.68 15.55 23.73
CA LEU A 408 6.90 15.39 25.17
C LEU A 408 8.28 14.79 25.50
N LEU A 409 8.84 14.01 24.59
CA LEU A 409 10.15 13.37 24.75
C LEU A 409 11.29 14.26 24.23
N LEU A 410 11.04 15.05 23.18
CA LEU A 410 12.09 15.74 22.42
C LEU A 410 12.15 17.25 22.68
N LEU A 411 11.09 17.86 23.19
CA LEU A 411 10.99 19.31 23.39
C LEU A 411 10.80 19.65 24.87
N ASP A 412 11.10 20.90 25.22
CA ASP A 412 10.89 21.40 26.57
C ASP A 412 9.39 21.49 26.91
N ASN A 413 9.01 20.97 28.08
CA ASN A 413 7.62 20.99 28.56
C ASN A 413 7.07 22.40 28.82
N LYS A 414 7.91 23.42 28.90
CA LYS A 414 7.46 24.83 28.94
C LYS A 414 6.61 25.17 27.74
N LEU A 415 6.99 24.69 26.55
CA LEU A 415 6.24 24.91 25.30
C LEU A 415 4.80 24.40 25.42
N HIS A 416 4.62 23.18 25.93
CA HIS A 416 3.30 22.57 26.05
C HIS A 416 2.39 23.36 27.01
N LYS A 417 2.96 23.82 28.13
CA LYS A 417 2.21 24.63 29.12
C LYS A 417 1.86 26.00 28.57
N ALA A 418 2.82 26.69 27.95
CA ALA A 418 2.63 28.03 27.41
C ALA A 418 1.54 28.09 26.31
N LEU A 419 1.51 27.06 25.43
CA LEU A 419 0.57 27.01 24.33
C LEU A 419 -0.72 26.23 24.64
N GLY A 420 -0.85 25.67 25.85
CA GLY A 420 -2.02 24.88 26.21
C GLY A 420 -2.17 23.61 25.39
N LEU A 421 -1.05 22.99 25.00
CA LEU A 421 -1.06 21.70 24.30
C LEU A 421 -1.50 20.61 25.28
N LYS A 422 -2.47 19.80 24.83
CA LYS A 422 -3.10 18.76 25.67
C LYS A 422 -3.14 17.43 24.92
N ALA A 423 -3.02 16.33 25.68
CA ALA A 423 -3.34 15.00 25.16
C ALA A 423 -4.85 14.93 24.86
N ILE A 424 -5.17 14.28 23.75
CA ILE A 424 -6.52 13.93 23.35
C ILE A 424 -6.56 12.44 23.20
N ALA A 425 -7.61 11.79 23.76
CA ALA A 425 -7.77 10.35 23.56
C ALA A 425 -7.82 10.03 22.06
N PRO A 426 -7.18 8.95 21.62
CA PRO A 426 -7.09 8.64 20.19
C PRO A 426 -8.44 8.65 19.49
N ASP A 427 -9.46 8.06 20.10
CA ASP A 427 -10.81 8.00 19.53
C ASP A 427 -11.48 9.38 19.43
N ASP A 428 -11.08 10.34 20.26
CA ASP A 428 -11.63 11.69 20.24
C ASP A 428 -10.95 12.64 19.26
N VAL A 429 -9.84 12.22 18.67
CA VAL A 429 -9.17 13.01 17.62
C VAL A 429 -10.11 13.19 16.44
N MET A 430 -10.39 14.47 16.10
CA MET A 430 -11.29 14.84 15.01
C MET A 430 -10.59 15.81 14.06
N LEU A 431 -10.54 15.46 12.77
CA LEU A 431 -10.00 16.32 11.71
C LEU A 431 -11.07 16.58 10.63
N SER A 432 -12.15 17.20 11.04
CA SER A 432 -13.24 17.58 10.16
C SER A 432 -13.72 19.01 10.44
N PRO A 433 -14.45 19.65 9.51
CA PRO A 433 -15.02 20.98 9.75
C PRO A 433 -15.98 21.05 10.94
N LYS A 434 -16.48 19.93 11.44
CA LYS A 434 -17.36 19.86 12.61
C LYS A 434 -16.65 20.24 13.91
N LEU A 435 -15.30 20.12 13.95
CA LEU A 435 -14.50 20.40 15.15
C LEU A 435 -14.66 21.84 15.67
N ILE A 436 -14.86 22.78 14.78
CA ILE A 436 -14.84 24.23 15.08
C ILE A 436 -16.16 24.96 14.71
N LYS A 437 -17.21 24.17 14.53
CA LYS A 437 -18.58 24.70 14.33
C LYS A 437 -19.19 25.28 15.62
#